data_894c098593ab97283bd51a68b6e9d221
#
_entry.id   894c098593ab97283bd51a68b6e9d221
#
_cell.length_a   1.000
_cell.length_b   1.000
_cell.length_c   1.000
_cell.angle_alpha   90.00
_cell.angle_beta   90.00
_cell.angle_gamma   90.00
#
_symmetry.space_group_name_H-M   'P 1'
#
loop_
_entity.id
_entity.type
_entity.pdbx_description
1 polymer ?
#
loop_
_entity_poly.entity_id
_entity_poly.type
_entity_poly.pdbx_seq_one_letter_code
_entity_poly.pdbx_strand_id
1 'polypeptide(L)'
;MTKWVYNFGDGKADGNTEMKNLLGGKGANLAEMSALGLPVPPGLTLTTEVCTHYTAHDSSYPQALKEQVADALAGVEAIMDLKFGEAGNALLLSVRSGARASMPGMMDTVLNLGLNDETVEGLAAASGDERFAFDSYRRFLQMYGDVVLGVEHHMFEDMLEDHKDRRGVHLDTELGAEDWRQLVDDYKAMIEKELGQ
;
A
#
# COMPACT_ATOMS: atom_id res chain seq x y z
N MET A 1 -13.53 14.03 -21.20
CA MET A 1 -12.46 13.09 -20.79
C MET A 1 -13.06 12.16 -19.74
N THR A 2 -12.82 10.84 -19.83
CA THR A 2 -13.34 9.87 -18.85
C THR A 2 -12.66 10.08 -17.50
N LYS A 3 -13.44 10.08 -16.43
CA LYS A 3 -12.93 10.18 -15.07
C LYS A 3 -12.64 8.79 -14.51
N TRP A 4 -11.36 8.48 -14.31
CA TRP A 4 -10.88 7.20 -13.83
C TRP A 4 -10.56 7.19 -12.33
N VAL A 5 -10.34 8.38 -11.75
CA VAL A 5 -9.91 8.56 -10.36
C VAL A 5 -10.92 9.43 -9.62
N TYR A 6 -11.32 8.99 -8.43
CA TYR A 6 -12.29 9.64 -7.56
C TYR A 6 -11.64 9.91 -6.20
N ASN A 7 -11.58 11.16 -5.80
CA ASN A 7 -10.94 11.59 -4.57
C ASN A 7 -11.93 11.61 -3.40
N PHE A 8 -11.41 11.43 -2.20
CA PHE A 8 -12.11 11.64 -0.94
C PHE A 8 -11.14 12.12 0.14
N GLY A 9 -11.63 12.89 1.10
CA GLY A 9 -10.85 13.44 2.21
C GLY A 9 -11.26 14.86 2.55
N ASP A 10 -10.87 15.34 3.71
CA ASP A 10 -11.14 16.70 4.18
C ASP A 10 -12.63 17.10 4.07
N GLY A 11 -13.54 16.20 4.45
CA GLY A 11 -14.99 16.43 4.39
C GLY A 11 -15.58 16.51 2.98
N LYS A 12 -14.84 16.10 1.94
CA LYS A 12 -15.26 16.13 0.54
C LYS A 12 -15.09 14.76 -0.11
N ALA A 13 -15.90 14.50 -1.13
CA ALA A 13 -15.74 13.32 -1.97
C ALA A 13 -16.32 13.56 -3.36
N ASP A 14 -15.69 12.92 -4.35
CA ASP A 14 -16.17 12.91 -5.74
C ASP A 14 -17.28 11.88 -5.98
N GLY A 15 -17.43 10.91 -5.08
CA GLY A 15 -18.38 9.80 -5.17
C GLY A 15 -19.29 9.69 -3.96
N ASN A 16 -20.18 8.70 -4.01
CA ASN A 16 -21.14 8.38 -2.94
C ASN A 16 -21.48 6.88 -2.93
N THR A 17 -22.34 6.44 -2.00
CA THR A 17 -22.74 5.03 -1.83
C THR A 17 -23.54 4.46 -3.00
N GLU A 18 -24.17 5.26 -3.85
CA GLU A 18 -24.89 4.79 -5.03
C GLU A 18 -23.93 4.32 -6.13
N MET A 19 -22.67 4.77 -6.10
CA MET A 19 -21.65 4.48 -7.10
C MET A 19 -20.85 3.18 -6.84
N LYS A 20 -21.42 2.22 -6.09
CA LYS A 20 -20.73 0.95 -5.74
C LYS A 20 -20.28 0.14 -6.96
N ASN A 21 -21.01 0.21 -8.07
CA ASN A 21 -20.61 -0.48 -9.29
C ASN A 21 -19.35 0.13 -9.92
N LEU A 22 -19.13 1.42 -9.75
CA LEU A 22 -18.00 2.16 -10.31
C LEU A 22 -16.81 2.21 -9.35
N LEU A 23 -17.07 2.46 -8.08
CA LEU A 23 -16.02 2.68 -7.06
C LEU A 23 -15.70 1.43 -6.23
N GLY A 24 -16.46 0.35 -6.42
CA GLY A 24 -16.44 -0.79 -5.51
C GLY A 24 -17.07 -0.44 -4.16
N GLY A 25 -17.35 -1.46 -3.35
CA GLY A 25 -17.98 -1.25 -2.03
C GLY A 25 -17.13 -0.40 -1.08
N LYS A 26 -15.82 -0.65 -1.03
CA LYS A 26 -14.89 0.12 -0.16
C LYS A 26 -14.79 1.58 -0.60
N GLY A 27 -14.57 1.84 -1.90
CA GLY A 27 -14.42 3.20 -2.41
C GLY A 27 -15.68 4.04 -2.23
N ALA A 28 -16.85 3.49 -2.55
CA ALA A 28 -18.12 4.17 -2.36
C ALA A 28 -18.42 4.50 -0.88
N ASN A 29 -18.12 3.57 0.03
CA ASN A 29 -18.31 3.81 1.47
C ASN A 29 -17.33 4.84 2.04
N LEU A 30 -16.05 4.82 1.64
CA LEU A 30 -15.06 5.81 2.06
C LEU A 30 -15.44 7.22 1.58
N ALA A 31 -15.93 7.34 0.34
CA ALA A 31 -16.42 8.59 -0.20
C ALA A 31 -17.60 9.14 0.62
N GLU A 32 -18.58 8.30 0.92
CA GLU A 32 -19.75 8.69 1.74
C GLU A 32 -19.33 9.11 3.15
N MET A 33 -18.49 8.31 3.82
CA MET A 33 -17.99 8.62 5.16
C MET A 33 -17.25 9.96 5.20
N SER A 34 -16.43 10.24 4.19
CA SER A 34 -15.73 11.52 4.06
C SER A 34 -16.70 12.68 3.86
N ALA A 35 -17.68 12.52 2.97
CA ALA A 35 -18.70 13.54 2.71
C ALA A 35 -19.58 13.85 3.94
N LEU A 36 -19.79 12.87 4.81
CA LEU A 36 -20.48 13.01 6.10
C LEU A 36 -19.61 13.68 7.19
N GLY A 37 -18.35 14.01 6.87
CA GLY A 37 -17.42 14.63 7.82
C GLY A 37 -16.85 13.66 8.85
N LEU A 38 -16.93 12.36 8.64
CA LEU A 38 -16.27 11.39 9.50
C LEU A 38 -14.75 11.45 9.29
N PRO A 39 -13.93 11.15 10.32
CA PRO A 39 -12.48 11.24 10.26
C PRO A 39 -11.87 10.09 9.41
N VAL A 40 -12.08 10.16 8.12
CA VAL A 40 -11.50 9.24 7.13
C VAL A 40 -10.21 9.85 6.61
N PRO A 41 -9.09 9.12 6.61
CA PRO A 41 -7.88 9.58 5.93
C PRO A 41 -8.15 9.90 4.46
N PRO A 42 -7.55 10.96 3.90
CA PRO A 42 -7.73 11.29 2.50
C PRO A 42 -7.17 10.18 1.60
N GLY A 43 -7.76 10.04 0.43
CA GLY A 43 -7.35 9.03 -0.52
C GLY A 43 -8.04 9.17 -1.87
N LEU A 44 -7.80 8.18 -2.71
CA LEU A 44 -8.35 8.10 -4.06
C LEU A 44 -8.84 6.68 -4.36
N THR A 45 -9.81 6.58 -5.25
CA THR A 45 -10.35 5.32 -5.75
C THR A 45 -10.18 5.26 -7.26
N LEU A 46 -9.50 4.23 -7.76
CA LEU A 46 -9.53 3.88 -9.18
C LEU A 46 -10.84 3.16 -9.48
N THR A 47 -11.50 3.55 -10.57
CA THR A 47 -12.79 2.93 -10.94
C THR A 47 -12.63 1.47 -11.36
N THR A 48 -13.66 0.67 -11.17
CA THR A 48 -13.72 -0.72 -11.65
C THR A 48 -13.55 -0.82 -13.17
N GLU A 49 -13.86 0.26 -13.90
CA GLU A 49 -13.68 0.35 -15.34
C GLU A 49 -12.20 0.33 -15.76
N VAL A 50 -11.28 0.77 -14.89
CA VAL A 50 -9.83 0.63 -15.13
C VAL A 50 -9.45 -0.85 -15.25
N CYS A 51 -9.97 -1.69 -14.38
CA CYS A 51 -9.76 -3.13 -14.42
C CYS A 51 -10.31 -3.76 -15.71
N THR A 52 -11.52 -3.35 -16.11
CA THR A 52 -12.16 -3.80 -17.36
C THR A 52 -11.34 -3.35 -18.57
N HIS A 53 -10.86 -2.11 -18.57
CA HIS A 53 -10.00 -1.59 -19.64
C HIS A 53 -8.70 -2.40 -19.74
N TYR A 54 -8.00 -2.59 -18.61
CA TYR A 54 -6.75 -3.32 -18.54
C TYR A 54 -6.88 -4.74 -19.11
N THR A 55 -7.94 -5.47 -18.73
CA THR A 55 -8.18 -6.82 -19.21
C THR A 55 -8.53 -6.86 -20.71
N ALA A 56 -9.21 -5.83 -21.23
CA ALA A 56 -9.66 -5.75 -22.62
C ALA A 56 -8.58 -5.21 -23.59
N HIS A 57 -7.48 -4.65 -23.07
CA HIS A 57 -6.44 -3.95 -23.87
C HIS A 57 -5.02 -4.45 -23.57
N ASP A 58 -4.83 -5.77 -23.58
CA ASP A 58 -3.53 -6.43 -23.43
C ASP A 58 -2.70 -5.89 -22.25
N SER A 59 -3.32 -5.81 -21.07
CA SER A 59 -2.70 -5.31 -19.84
C SER A 59 -2.20 -3.86 -19.93
N SER A 60 -2.84 -3.04 -20.76
CA SER A 60 -2.53 -1.61 -20.85
C SER A 60 -3.51 -0.74 -20.07
N TYR A 61 -3.00 0.34 -19.50
CA TYR A 61 -3.82 1.30 -18.76
C TYR A 61 -4.42 2.37 -19.68
N PRO A 62 -5.59 2.97 -19.30
CA PRO A 62 -6.11 4.15 -19.99
C PRO A 62 -5.08 5.28 -20.01
N GLN A 63 -4.91 5.94 -21.16
CA GLN A 63 -3.88 6.97 -21.37
C GLN A 63 -3.92 8.09 -20.32
N ALA A 64 -5.12 8.53 -19.90
CA ALA A 64 -5.28 9.60 -18.92
C ALA A 64 -5.16 9.14 -17.46
N LEU A 65 -5.02 7.84 -17.18
CA LEU A 65 -5.03 7.33 -15.80
C LEU A 65 -3.82 7.83 -15.01
N LYS A 66 -2.63 7.79 -15.60
CA LYS A 66 -1.39 8.19 -14.93
C LYS A 66 -1.42 9.64 -14.45
N GLU A 67 -1.92 10.53 -15.30
CA GLU A 67 -2.07 11.96 -14.96
C GLU A 67 -3.09 12.15 -13.84
N GLN A 68 -4.27 11.50 -13.95
CA GLN A 68 -5.30 11.60 -12.92
C GLN A 68 -4.84 11.04 -11.57
N VAL A 69 -4.05 9.97 -11.56
CA VAL A 69 -3.47 9.42 -10.31
C VAL A 69 -2.45 10.39 -9.72
N ALA A 70 -1.59 10.99 -10.55
CA ALA A 70 -0.60 11.96 -10.08
C ALA A 70 -1.27 13.21 -9.45
N ASP A 71 -2.31 13.75 -10.11
CA ASP A 71 -3.08 14.89 -9.60
C ASP A 71 -3.80 14.55 -8.28
N ALA A 72 -4.38 13.36 -8.20
CA ALA A 72 -5.06 12.89 -7.00
C ALA A 72 -4.10 12.68 -5.83
N LEU A 73 -2.92 12.10 -6.10
CA LEU A 73 -1.88 11.92 -5.11
C LEU A 73 -1.36 13.26 -4.58
N ALA A 74 -1.13 14.24 -5.47
CA ALA A 74 -0.76 15.60 -5.07
C ALA A 74 -1.82 16.24 -4.16
N GLY A 75 -3.10 15.96 -4.40
CA GLY A 75 -4.20 16.38 -3.52
C GLY A 75 -4.13 15.74 -2.13
N VAL A 76 -3.84 14.45 -2.05
CA VAL A 76 -3.65 13.75 -0.76
C VAL A 76 -2.44 14.30 -0.02
N GLU A 77 -1.32 14.50 -0.71
CA GLU A 77 -0.11 15.11 -0.14
C GLU A 77 -0.39 16.49 0.46
N ALA A 78 -1.14 17.33 -0.24
CA ALA A 78 -1.49 18.65 0.22
C ALA A 78 -2.39 18.64 1.48
N ILE A 79 -3.32 17.69 1.59
CA ILE A 79 -4.19 17.55 2.77
C ILE A 79 -3.39 17.02 3.97
N MET A 80 -2.47 16.08 3.74
CA MET A 80 -1.68 15.44 4.80
C MET A 80 -0.45 16.23 5.23
N ASP A 81 -0.03 17.23 4.43
CA ASP A 81 1.26 17.92 4.58
C ASP A 81 2.46 16.94 4.59
N LEU A 82 2.37 15.90 3.76
CA LEU A 82 3.35 14.82 3.60
C LEU A 82 3.66 14.66 2.11
N LYS A 83 4.78 14.00 1.80
CA LYS A 83 5.21 13.74 0.42
C LYS A 83 5.47 12.27 0.17
N PHE A 84 4.93 11.75 -0.92
CA PHE A 84 5.18 10.38 -1.34
C PHE A 84 6.63 10.22 -1.82
N GLY A 85 7.39 9.33 -1.15
CA GLY A 85 8.78 9.05 -1.48
C GLY A 85 9.80 10.06 -0.92
N GLU A 86 9.41 11.04 -0.12
CA GLU A 86 10.33 11.98 0.53
C GLU A 86 10.78 11.44 1.90
N ALA A 87 12.09 11.28 2.08
CA ALA A 87 12.66 10.63 3.26
C ALA A 87 12.31 11.30 4.60
N GLY A 88 12.33 12.64 4.63
CA GLY A 88 12.11 13.40 5.87
C GLY A 88 10.63 13.61 6.25
N ASN A 89 9.71 13.39 5.31
CA ASN A 89 8.28 13.69 5.48
C ASN A 89 7.41 12.72 4.66
N ALA A 90 7.66 11.43 4.80
CA ALA A 90 7.11 10.39 3.94
C ALA A 90 5.60 10.22 4.10
N LEU A 91 4.86 10.35 3.00
CA LEU A 91 3.48 9.89 2.89
C LEU A 91 3.47 8.38 2.65
N LEU A 92 2.89 7.62 3.58
CA LEU A 92 2.69 6.18 3.42
C LEU A 92 1.23 5.88 3.08
N LEU A 93 1.03 5.05 2.07
CA LEU A 93 -0.29 4.71 1.56
C LEU A 93 -0.66 3.26 1.86
N SER A 94 -1.95 3.02 2.10
CA SER A 94 -2.55 1.69 2.13
C SER A 94 -3.29 1.48 0.81
N VAL A 95 -2.80 0.57 -0.03
CA VAL A 95 -3.46 0.19 -1.28
C VAL A 95 -4.30 -1.06 -1.05
N ARG A 96 -5.58 -0.98 -1.42
CA ARG A 96 -6.54 -2.06 -1.21
C ARG A 96 -7.24 -2.37 -2.51
N SER A 97 -7.30 -3.63 -2.88
CA SER A 97 -8.14 -4.07 -3.98
C SER A 97 -9.62 -3.85 -3.64
N GLY A 98 -10.40 -3.50 -4.65
CA GLY A 98 -11.83 -3.26 -4.56
C GLY A 98 -12.60 -4.13 -5.55
N ALA A 99 -13.79 -4.61 -5.14
CA ALA A 99 -14.70 -5.30 -6.03
C ALA A 99 -16.13 -4.80 -5.80
N ARG A 100 -17.01 -5.02 -6.79
CA ARG A 100 -18.45 -4.71 -6.68
C ARG A 100 -19.10 -5.48 -5.54
N ALA A 101 -18.72 -6.74 -5.36
CA ALA A 101 -19.08 -7.59 -4.24
C ALA A 101 -17.81 -7.98 -3.49
N SER A 102 -17.79 -7.78 -2.18
CA SER A 102 -16.64 -8.08 -1.32
C SER A 102 -17.03 -9.20 -0.35
N MET A 103 -16.16 -10.23 -0.28
CA MET A 103 -16.21 -11.21 0.79
C MET A 103 -14.97 -11.09 1.66
N PRO A 104 -15.04 -11.37 2.98
CA PRO A 104 -13.87 -11.42 3.85
C PRO A 104 -12.80 -12.37 3.27
N GLY A 105 -11.54 -11.94 3.28
CA GLY A 105 -10.40 -12.74 2.79
C GLY A 105 -10.20 -12.79 1.27
N MET A 106 -11.06 -12.13 0.47
CA MET A 106 -10.91 -12.11 -1.00
C MET A 106 -10.03 -11.00 -1.55
N MET A 107 -9.55 -10.09 -0.70
CA MET A 107 -8.99 -8.83 -1.18
C MET A 107 -7.66 -8.57 -0.53
N ASP A 108 -6.67 -8.45 -1.39
CA ASP A 108 -5.31 -8.12 -0.97
C ASP A 108 -5.19 -6.66 -0.53
N THR A 109 -4.26 -6.44 0.35
CA THR A 109 -3.89 -5.12 0.85
C THR A 109 -2.36 -5.01 0.85
N VAL A 110 -1.85 -3.90 0.34
CA VAL A 110 -0.44 -3.53 0.50
C VAL A 110 -0.39 -2.32 1.42
N LEU A 111 0.17 -2.49 2.60
CA LEU A 111 0.36 -1.42 3.58
C LEU A 111 1.72 -0.75 3.40
N ASN A 112 1.80 0.50 3.85
CA ASN A 112 3.05 1.26 3.89
C ASN A 112 3.72 1.45 2.53
N LEU A 113 2.95 1.46 1.44
CA LEU A 113 3.50 1.83 0.12
C LEU A 113 4.09 3.25 0.20
N GLY A 114 5.34 3.38 -0.18
CA GLY A 114 6.16 4.58 -0.03
C GLY A 114 7.39 4.34 0.85
N LEU A 115 7.46 3.20 1.56
CA LEU A 115 8.69 2.80 2.24
C LEU A 115 9.74 2.32 1.23
N ASN A 116 10.96 2.77 1.45
CA ASN A 116 12.19 2.37 0.79
C ASN A 116 13.36 2.58 1.76
N ASP A 117 14.60 2.36 1.31
CA ASP A 117 15.79 2.45 2.17
C ASP A 117 16.01 3.86 2.76
N GLU A 118 15.53 4.92 2.10
CA GLU A 118 15.65 6.29 2.58
C GLU A 118 14.46 6.67 3.48
N THR A 119 13.23 6.34 3.07
CA THR A 119 12.03 6.72 3.80
C THR A 119 11.85 5.95 5.10
N VAL A 120 12.38 4.73 5.22
CA VAL A 120 12.37 3.97 6.48
C VAL A 120 13.20 4.63 7.57
N GLU A 121 14.34 5.23 7.21
CA GLU A 121 15.15 6.00 8.16
C GLU A 121 14.42 7.27 8.62
N GLY A 122 13.69 7.93 7.71
CA GLY A 122 12.81 9.05 8.05
C GLY A 122 11.69 8.63 9.02
N LEU A 123 11.07 7.47 8.79
CA LEU A 123 10.05 6.92 9.69
C LEU A 123 10.64 6.56 11.07
N ALA A 124 11.84 5.99 11.11
CA ALA A 124 12.54 5.68 12.36
C ALA A 124 12.84 6.96 13.17
N ALA A 125 13.33 8.01 12.50
CA ALA A 125 13.59 9.30 13.14
C ALA A 125 12.31 9.97 13.64
N ALA A 126 11.25 9.97 12.85
CA ALA A 126 9.98 10.60 13.20
C ALA A 126 9.22 9.88 14.34
N SER A 127 9.26 8.54 14.35
CA SER A 127 8.61 7.72 15.40
C SER A 127 9.45 7.60 16.66
N GLY A 128 10.77 7.77 16.57
CA GLY A 128 11.72 7.45 17.64
C GLY A 128 11.84 5.94 17.91
N ASP A 129 11.39 5.10 16.98
CA ASP A 129 11.34 3.63 17.13
C ASP A 129 11.82 2.96 15.82
N GLU A 130 13.12 2.65 15.77
CA GLU A 130 13.73 1.95 14.64
C GLU A 130 13.11 0.55 14.43
N ARG A 131 12.81 -0.14 15.54
CA ARG A 131 12.20 -1.47 15.47
C ARG A 131 10.86 -1.43 14.73
N PHE A 132 10.00 -0.46 15.07
CA PHE A 132 8.72 -0.24 14.40
C PHE A 132 8.90 0.10 12.91
N ALA A 133 9.87 0.97 12.59
CA ALA A 133 10.10 1.39 11.21
C ALA A 133 10.54 0.23 10.33
N PHE A 134 11.52 -0.58 10.79
CA PHE A 134 12.03 -1.70 10.00
C PHE A 134 11.07 -2.91 9.96
N ASP A 135 10.31 -3.20 11.01
CA ASP A 135 9.21 -4.18 10.92
C ASP A 135 8.13 -3.74 9.91
N SER A 136 7.82 -2.44 9.88
CA SER A 136 6.89 -1.89 8.89
C SER A 136 7.41 -2.03 7.46
N TYR A 137 8.71 -1.81 7.23
CA TYR A 137 9.35 -1.98 5.93
C TYR A 137 9.40 -3.45 5.51
N ARG A 138 9.79 -4.34 6.41
CA ARG A 138 9.76 -5.79 6.18
C ARG A 138 8.37 -6.26 5.76
N ARG A 139 7.32 -5.84 6.48
CA ARG A 139 5.92 -6.18 6.14
C ARG A 139 5.50 -5.60 4.79
N PHE A 140 5.94 -4.39 4.44
CA PHE A 140 5.69 -3.83 3.12
C PHE A 140 6.32 -4.70 2.02
N LEU A 141 7.60 -5.08 2.17
CA LEU A 141 8.29 -5.93 1.20
C LEU A 141 7.60 -7.29 1.02
N GLN A 142 7.17 -7.92 2.11
CA GLN A 142 6.41 -9.17 2.07
C GLN A 142 5.10 -9.00 1.30
N MET A 143 4.28 -8.02 1.65
CA MET A 143 3.00 -7.79 0.96
C MET A 143 3.18 -7.37 -0.50
N TYR A 144 4.16 -6.53 -0.80
CA TYR A 144 4.44 -6.10 -2.16
C TYR A 144 5.02 -7.25 -2.99
N GLY A 145 5.95 -8.01 -2.43
CA GLY A 145 6.57 -9.18 -3.08
C GLY A 145 5.54 -10.25 -3.42
N ASP A 146 4.68 -10.61 -2.47
CA ASP A 146 3.63 -11.61 -2.66
C ASP A 146 2.53 -11.09 -3.62
N VAL A 147 1.86 -10.01 -3.28
CA VAL A 147 0.64 -9.53 -3.98
C VAL A 147 0.95 -8.92 -5.35
N VAL A 148 2.05 -8.17 -5.48
CA VAL A 148 2.34 -7.40 -6.71
C VAL A 148 3.34 -8.10 -7.60
N LEU A 149 4.41 -8.65 -7.02
CA LEU A 149 5.50 -9.28 -7.77
C LEU A 149 5.29 -10.78 -7.99
N GLY A 150 4.38 -11.42 -7.23
CA GLY A 150 4.04 -12.83 -7.38
C GLY A 150 5.08 -13.79 -6.79
N VAL A 151 5.89 -13.34 -5.84
CA VAL A 151 6.81 -14.19 -5.08
C VAL A 151 5.99 -14.99 -4.06
N GLU A 152 6.25 -16.29 -3.97
CA GLU A 152 5.48 -17.19 -3.11
C GLU A 152 5.52 -16.78 -1.64
N HIS A 153 4.34 -16.61 -1.03
CA HIS A 153 4.18 -16.13 0.36
C HIS A 153 5.02 -16.90 1.38
N HIS A 154 5.07 -18.23 1.24
CA HIS A 154 5.80 -19.09 2.16
C HIS A 154 7.31 -18.79 2.22
N MET A 155 7.91 -18.27 1.15
CA MET A 155 9.34 -17.94 1.13
C MET A 155 9.69 -16.85 2.16
N PHE A 156 8.80 -15.87 2.33
CA PHE A 156 8.96 -14.82 3.34
C PHE A 156 8.79 -15.37 4.76
N GLU A 157 7.79 -16.24 4.95
CA GLU A 157 7.53 -16.86 6.26
C GLU A 157 8.66 -17.78 6.68
N ASP A 158 9.16 -18.64 5.78
CA ASP A 158 10.28 -19.56 6.04
C ASP A 158 11.54 -18.76 6.46
N MET A 159 11.86 -17.66 5.75
CA MET A 159 13.00 -16.80 6.11
C MET A 159 12.85 -16.16 7.49
N LEU A 160 11.63 -15.72 7.85
CA LEU A 160 11.35 -15.15 9.16
C LEU A 160 11.50 -16.21 10.28
N GLU A 161 10.96 -17.42 10.06
CA GLU A 161 11.09 -18.51 11.03
C GLU A 161 12.56 -18.94 11.19
N ASP A 162 13.29 -19.11 10.09
CA ASP A 162 14.72 -19.42 10.12
C ASP A 162 15.55 -18.36 10.87
N HIS A 163 15.15 -17.08 10.74
CA HIS A 163 15.80 -15.99 11.46
C HIS A 163 15.51 -16.07 12.95
N LYS A 164 14.25 -16.29 13.35
CA LYS A 164 13.85 -16.51 14.75
C LYS A 164 14.59 -17.70 15.37
N ASP A 165 14.67 -18.81 14.65
CA ASP A 165 15.39 -20.01 15.12
C ASP A 165 16.87 -19.74 15.36
N ARG A 166 17.53 -19.03 14.44
CA ARG A 166 18.95 -18.61 14.59
C ARG A 166 19.16 -17.72 15.81
N ARG A 167 18.18 -16.88 16.15
CA ARG A 167 18.20 -15.98 17.33
C ARG A 167 17.76 -16.69 18.61
N GLY A 168 17.17 -17.88 18.53
CA GLY A 168 16.64 -18.61 19.69
C GLY A 168 15.39 -17.96 20.31
N VAL A 169 14.58 -17.27 19.47
CA VAL A 169 13.33 -16.61 19.87
C VAL A 169 12.14 -17.22 19.13
N HIS A 170 10.93 -17.01 19.64
CA HIS A 170 9.72 -17.61 19.08
C HIS A 170 8.69 -16.57 18.61
N LEU A 171 8.75 -15.36 19.14
CA LEU A 171 7.80 -14.29 18.81
C LEU A 171 8.47 -13.16 18.05
N ASP A 172 7.77 -12.59 17.09
CA ASP A 172 8.21 -11.40 16.35
C ASP A 172 8.52 -10.22 17.28
N THR A 173 7.84 -10.15 18.43
CA THR A 173 8.07 -9.11 19.43
C THR A 173 9.41 -9.21 20.15
N GLU A 174 10.10 -10.33 20.03
CA GLU A 174 11.42 -10.57 20.64
C GLU A 174 12.57 -10.16 19.69
N LEU A 175 12.25 -9.90 18.40
CA LEU A 175 13.21 -9.39 17.41
C LEU A 175 13.41 -7.88 17.58
N GLY A 176 14.67 -7.45 17.52
CA GLY A 176 15.07 -6.05 17.60
C GLY A 176 15.14 -5.35 16.24
N ALA A 177 15.53 -4.08 16.24
CA ALA A 177 15.67 -3.29 15.02
C ALA A 177 16.69 -3.89 14.03
N GLU A 178 17.83 -4.37 14.54
CA GLU A 178 18.87 -4.98 13.72
C GLU A 178 18.41 -6.27 13.04
N ASP A 179 17.59 -7.07 13.74
CA ASP A 179 16.99 -8.29 13.16
C ASP A 179 16.07 -7.94 11.98
N TRP A 180 15.27 -6.89 12.13
CA TRP A 180 14.39 -6.42 11.06
C TRP A 180 15.15 -5.79 9.89
N ARG A 181 16.25 -5.07 10.14
CA ARG A 181 17.14 -4.57 9.08
C ARG A 181 17.71 -5.73 8.26
N GLN A 182 18.22 -6.75 8.93
CA GLN A 182 18.75 -7.93 8.25
C GLN A 182 17.68 -8.65 7.42
N LEU A 183 16.47 -8.82 7.97
CA LEU A 183 15.36 -9.44 7.23
C LEU A 183 14.92 -8.63 6.01
N VAL A 184 14.96 -7.29 6.10
CA VAL A 184 14.69 -6.42 4.94
C VAL A 184 15.69 -6.69 3.82
N ASP A 185 16.99 -6.79 4.13
CA ASP A 185 18.03 -7.08 3.15
C ASP A 185 17.90 -8.49 2.58
N ASP A 186 17.63 -9.48 3.44
CA ASP A 186 17.42 -10.87 3.03
C ASP A 186 16.19 -11.00 2.11
N TYR A 187 15.08 -10.30 2.40
CA TYR A 187 13.88 -10.28 1.56
C TYR A 187 14.14 -9.65 0.20
N LYS A 188 14.86 -8.52 0.15
CA LYS A 188 15.26 -7.89 -1.13
C LYS A 188 16.10 -8.83 -1.99
N ALA A 189 17.11 -9.45 -1.41
CA ALA A 189 17.97 -10.40 -2.11
C ALA A 189 17.20 -11.62 -2.62
N MET A 190 16.24 -12.12 -1.85
CA MET A 190 15.38 -13.22 -2.26
C MET A 190 14.46 -12.80 -3.42
N ILE A 191 13.82 -11.64 -3.35
CA ILE A 191 12.95 -11.10 -4.42
C ILE A 191 13.74 -10.93 -5.72
N GLU A 192 14.94 -10.32 -5.66
CA GLU A 192 15.82 -10.16 -6.83
C GLU A 192 16.16 -11.50 -7.47
N LYS A 193 16.51 -12.49 -6.66
CA LYS A 193 16.83 -13.84 -7.13
C LYS A 193 15.63 -14.52 -7.81
N GLU A 194 14.45 -14.45 -7.23
CA GLU A 194 13.23 -15.08 -7.77
C GLU A 194 12.76 -14.41 -9.07
N LEU A 195 12.92 -13.09 -9.18
CA LEU A 195 12.55 -12.35 -10.39
C LEU A 195 13.64 -12.40 -11.48
N GLY A 196 14.83 -12.90 -11.18
CA GLY A 196 15.96 -12.99 -12.12
C GLY A 196 16.54 -11.63 -12.50
N GLN A 197 16.48 -10.67 -11.61
CA GLN A 197 16.99 -9.30 -11.79
C GLN A 197 18.29 -9.10 -11.03
#